data_58300a902deba5ed6e3382f7f0571bdc
#
_entry.id   58300a902deba5ed6e3382f7f0571bdc
#
_cell.length_a   1.000
_cell.length_b   1.000
_cell.length_c   1.000
_cell.angle_alpha   90.00
_cell.angle_beta   90.00
_cell.angle_gamma   90.00
#
_symmetry.space_group_name_H-M   'P 1'
#
loop_
_entity.id
_entity.type
_entity.pdbx_description
1 polymer ?
#
loop_
_entity_poly.entity_id
_entity_poly.type
_entity_poly.pdbx_seq_one_letter_code
_entity_poly.pdbx_strand_id
1 'polypeptide(L)'
;MSQFKVHVQYIIYGCCGIELLIGNKLIKCDAGYGGPNPLASLIEACLDFSIAKKEGYESEDYIEETETTWDEEPGEMHLELKLLKNDMVIMDIQQRDDEKNVLQEWHETVPYEDFKEAIVAEGFRVLNAFGIHGYYTAWSDGVDFPLAALLHLTGKIQLNWDGDNCFTNLSKELECLSSYIEKLQIKEETHYDECKLYYEAWQLQSSGDPFGVGDKVDWTCVMSAEYKNAHGTIIDFEEEDHGFAKYSISGIVNQIIAERSEFPKGKRVVSYSQANTIQEEILKADGHEKDFGSDEKTDRTFWGYIVTLKNAVVKLLPEK
;
A
#
# COMPACT_ATOMS: atom_id res chain seq x y z
N MET A 1 7.86 4.80 16.41
CA MET A 1 7.47 4.57 15.00
C MET A 1 6.83 3.21 14.96
N SER A 2 5.69 3.06 14.27
CA SER A 2 5.03 1.77 14.11
C SER A 2 6.00 0.75 13.50
N GLN A 3 5.98 -0.49 14.00
CA GLN A 3 6.78 -1.57 13.44
C GLN A 3 6.13 -2.23 12.23
N PHE A 4 4.88 -1.86 11.92
CA PHE A 4 4.09 -2.42 10.84
C PHE A 4 3.48 -1.31 9.97
N LYS A 5 3.52 -1.49 8.65
CA LYS A 5 2.85 -0.64 7.68
C LYS A 5 2.29 -1.48 6.54
N VAL A 6 1.18 -1.05 5.99
CA VAL A 6 0.53 -1.60 4.80
C VAL A 6 0.49 -0.49 3.76
N HIS A 7 0.74 -0.82 2.52
CA HIS A 7 0.62 0.11 1.40
C HIS A 7 0.04 -0.59 0.16
N VAL A 8 -1.06 -0.08 -0.35
CA VAL A 8 -1.65 -0.51 -1.62
C VAL A 8 -1.09 0.38 -2.71
N GLN A 9 -0.25 -0.17 -3.57
CA GLN A 9 0.41 0.58 -4.65
C GLN A 9 -0.58 0.94 -5.76
N TYR A 10 -1.39 -0.04 -6.18
CA TYR A 10 -2.39 0.14 -7.23
C TYR A 10 -3.56 -0.83 -7.05
N ILE A 11 -4.69 -0.48 -7.65
CA ILE A 11 -5.83 -1.38 -7.88
C ILE A 11 -6.30 -1.11 -9.31
N ILE A 12 -6.04 -2.04 -10.23
CA ILE A 12 -6.34 -1.88 -11.66
C ILE A 12 -6.82 -3.20 -12.23
N TYR A 13 -7.96 -3.22 -12.89
CA TYR A 13 -8.51 -4.37 -13.62
C TYR A 13 -8.55 -5.67 -12.79
N GLY A 14 -8.86 -5.56 -11.51
CA GLY A 14 -8.93 -6.71 -10.62
C GLY A 14 -7.58 -7.17 -10.04
N CYS A 15 -6.49 -6.49 -10.35
CA CYS A 15 -5.18 -6.72 -9.75
C CYS A 15 -4.89 -5.67 -8.69
N CYS A 16 -4.15 -6.05 -7.65
CA CYS A 16 -3.77 -5.18 -6.54
C CYS A 16 -2.31 -5.40 -6.15
N GLY A 17 -1.50 -4.37 -6.31
CA GLY A 17 -0.16 -4.36 -5.71
C GLY A 17 -0.26 -3.96 -4.24
N ILE A 18 0.26 -4.79 -3.35
CA ILE A 18 0.28 -4.51 -1.91
C ILE A 18 1.65 -4.78 -1.31
N GLU A 19 2.06 -3.92 -0.41
CA GLU A 19 3.31 -4.03 0.33
C GLU A 19 3.05 -4.06 1.83
N LEU A 20 3.72 -4.98 2.52
CA LEU A 20 3.76 -5.07 3.97
C LEU A 20 5.18 -4.76 4.44
N LEU A 21 5.36 -3.69 5.21
CA LEU A 21 6.62 -3.37 5.86
C LEU A 21 6.55 -3.78 7.33
N ILE A 22 7.36 -4.76 7.74
CA ILE A 22 7.40 -5.31 9.11
C ILE A 22 8.80 -5.12 9.66
N GLY A 23 8.97 -4.16 10.56
CA GLY A 23 10.33 -3.74 10.97
C GLY A 23 11.12 -3.15 9.80
N ASN A 24 12.12 -3.90 9.32
CA ASN A 24 12.94 -3.58 8.13
C ASN A 24 12.72 -4.55 6.97
N LYS A 25 11.75 -5.44 7.07
CA LYS A 25 11.43 -6.38 5.99
C LYS A 25 10.29 -5.83 5.17
N LEU A 26 10.47 -5.80 3.86
CA LEU A 26 9.44 -5.44 2.90
C LEU A 26 8.98 -6.71 2.19
N ILE A 27 7.70 -7.00 2.28
CA ILE A 27 7.02 -8.10 1.61
C ILE A 27 6.09 -7.48 0.57
N LYS A 28 6.22 -7.88 -0.69
CA LYS A 28 5.41 -7.38 -1.80
C LYS A 28 4.58 -8.51 -2.38
N CYS A 29 3.37 -8.20 -2.80
CA CYS A 29 2.48 -9.12 -3.49
C CYS A 29 1.73 -8.37 -4.60
N ASP A 30 1.70 -8.96 -5.78
CA ASP A 30 0.89 -8.51 -6.92
C ASP A 30 -0.31 -9.45 -7.05
N ALA A 31 -1.34 -9.22 -6.25
CA ALA A 31 -2.52 -10.07 -6.21
C ALA A 31 -3.37 -9.91 -7.47
N GLY A 32 -3.75 -11.04 -8.07
CA GLY A 32 -4.54 -11.13 -9.30
C GLY A 32 -6.04 -11.34 -9.06
N TYR A 33 -6.76 -11.72 -10.13
CA TYR A 33 -8.22 -11.76 -10.22
C TYR A 33 -8.91 -12.83 -9.39
N GLY A 34 -8.23 -13.90 -9.01
CA GLY A 34 -8.90 -15.13 -8.54
C GLY A 34 -9.11 -15.19 -7.04
N GLY A 35 -8.45 -14.34 -6.27
CA GLY A 35 -8.38 -14.41 -4.82
C GLY A 35 -9.13 -13.29 -4.10
N PRO A 36 -9.16 -13.35 -2.77
CA PRO A 36 -9.65 -12.27 -1.94
C PRO A 36 -8.85 -10.99 -2.18
N ASN A 37 -9.54 -9.85 -2.09
CA ASN A 37 -8.91 -8.54 -2.10
C ASN A 37 -7.96 -8.39 -0.91
N PRO A 38 -6.66 -8.15 -1.09
CA PRO A 38 -5.67 -8.11 -0.01
C PRO A 38 -6.01 -7.11 1.10
N LEU A 39 -6.37 -5.89 0.75
CA LEU A 39 -6.72 -4.88 1.75
C LEU A 39 -8.02 -5.24 2.50
N ALA A 40 -9.03 -5.73 1.78
CA ALA A 40 -10.29 -6.13 2.40
C ALA A 40 -10.06 -7.29 3.39
N SER A 41 -9.29 -8.31 3.00
CA SER A 41 -9.00 -9.44 3.89
C SER A 41 -8.23 -9.02 5.15
N LEU A 42 -7.30 -8.07 5.05
CA LEU A 42 -6.62 -7.51 6.23
C LEU A 42 -7.56 -6.70 7.12
N ILE A 43 -8.48 -5.92 6.55
CA ILE A 43 -9.49 -5.18 7.32
C ILE A 43 -10.43 -6.16 8.04
N GLU A 44 -10.88 -7.21 7.37
CA GLU A 44 -11.74 -8.25 7.95
C GLU A 44 -11.02 -9.02 9.06
N ALA A 45 -9.79 -9.47 8.84
CA ALA A 45 -8.98 -10.10 9.88
C ALA A 45 -8.82 -9.20 11.13
N CYS A 46 -8.56 -7.92 10.92
CA CYS A 46 -8.45 -6.96 12.01
C CYS A 46 -9.79 -6.75 12.74
N LEU A 47 -10.93 -6.81 12.02
CA LEU A 47 -12.27 -6.77 12.61
C LEU A 47 -12.52 -8.00 13.49
N ASP A 48 -12.20 -9.21 13.00
CA ASP A 48 -12.35 -10.46 13.76
C ASP A 48 -11.55 -10.40 15.06
N PHE A 49 -10.31 -9.93 15.00
CA PHE A 49 -9.49 -9.69 16.20
C PHE A 49 -10.12 -8.68 17.15
N SER A 50 -10.69 -7.59 16.63
CA SER A 50 -11.36 -6.59 17.44
C SER A 50 -12.61 -7.13 18.15
N ILE A 51 -13.37 -7.98 17.49
CA ILE A 51 -14.57 -8.64 18.03
C ILE A 51 -14.16 -9.67 19.08
N ALA A 52 -13.24 -10.56 18.77
CA ALA A 52 -12.77 -11.61 19.68
C ALA A 52 -12.19 -11.05 20.97
N LYS A 53 -11.45 -9.92 20.93
CA LYS A 53 -10.98 -9.22 22.14
C LYS A 53 -12.12 -8.75 23.05
N LYS A 54 -13.27 -8.38 22.50
CA LYS A 54 -14.42 -7.94 23.28
C LYS A 54 -15.23 -9.09 23.87
N GLU A 55 -15.35 -10.17 23.10
CA GLU A 55 -16.18 -11.32 23.46
C GLU A 55 -15.45 -12.32 24.37
N GLY A 56 -14.14 -12.25 24.44
CA GLY A 56 -13.32 -13.06 25.34
C GLY A 56 -13.26 -14.54 24.93
N TYR A 57 -13.13 -14.83 23.63
CA TYR A 57 -12.91 -16.18 23.12
C TYR A 57 -11.62 -16.78 23.71
N GLU A 58 -11.72 -18.01 24.20
CA GLU A 58 -10.63 -18.69 24.88
C GLU A 58 -10.18 -19.92 24.11
N SER A 59 -9.20 -19.75 23.23
CA SER A 59 -8.26 -20.84 22.94
C SER A 59 -7.16 -20.82 24.05
N GLU A 60 -6.41 -21.91 24.23
CA GLU A 60 -5.35 -21.96 25.26
C GLU A 60 -4.19 -21.00 24.90
N ASP A 61 -3.87 -20.83 23.60
CA ASP A 61 -2.66 -20.17 23.12
C ASP A 61 -2.93 -18.79 22.47
N TYR A 62 -4.06 -18.59 21.81
CA TYR A 62 -4.40 -17.34 21.10
C TYR A 62 -5.86 -16.92 21.37
N ILE A 63 -6.19 -15.67 21.05
CA ILE A 63 -7.55 -15.12 21.15
C ILE A 63 -8.33 -15.46 19.88
N GLU A 64 -7.73 -15.25 18.71
CA GLU A 64 -8.34 -15.45 17.40
C GLU A 64 -7.28 -15.79 16.35
N GLU A 65 -7.68 -16.57 15.35
CA GLU A 65 -6.86 -16.97 14.22
C GLU A 65 -7.65 -16.82 12.92
N THR A 66 -7.03 -16.28 11.91
CA THR A 66 -7.61 -16.14 10.57
C THR A 66 -6.57 -16.40 9.50
N GLU A 67 -7.02 -16.91 8.37
CA GLU A 67 -6.16 -17.16 7.21
C GLU A 67 -6.73 -16.51 5.96
N THR A 68 -5.86 -16.09 5.06
CA THR A 68 -6.23 -15.60 3.74
C THR A 68 -5.17 -15.99 2.72
N THR A 69 -5.58 -16.14 1.48
CA THR A 69 -4.66 -16.42 0.37
C THR A 69 -4.92 -15.41 -0.74
N TRP A 70 -3.88 -14.73 -1.18
CA TRP A 70 -3.91 -13.79 -2.30
C TRP A 70 -3.31 -14.47 -3.51
N ASP A 71 -4.07 -14.57 -4.59
CA ASP A 71 -3.57 -15.15 -5.84
C ASP A 71 -2.50 -14.23 -6.44
N GLU A 72 -1.33 -14.77 -6.71
CA GLU A 72 -0.19 -14.10 -7.32
C GLU A 72 0.26 -14.92 -8.52
N GLU A 73 -0.11 -14.53 -9.73
CA GLU A 73 0.25 -15.30 -10.93
C GLU A 73 1.78 -15.25 -11.19
N PRO A 74 2.46 -16.41 -11.17
CA PRO A 74 1.95 -17.79 -11.18
C PRO A 74 2.01 -18.50 -9.81
N GLY A 75 1.44 -17.99 -8.77
CA GLY A 75 1.46 -18.60 -7.44
C GLY A 75 0.47 -17.96 -6.50
N GLU A 76 0.80 -17.95 -5.22
CA GLU A 76 -0.03 -17.32 -4.20
C GLU A 76 0.79 -16.83 -3.02
N MET A 77 0.24 -15.84 -2.32
CA MET A 77 0.69 -15.41 -1.00
C MET A 77 -0.32 -15.91 0.04
N HIS A 78 0.10 -16.82 0.89
CA HIS A 78 -0.73 -17.36 1.98
C HIS A 78 -0.34 -16.68 3.29
N LEU A 79 -1.34 -16.16 4.01
CA LEU A 79 -1.18 -15.48 5.28
C LEU A 79 -2.00 -16.20 6.36
N GLU A 80 -1.35 -16.57 7.45
CA GLU A 80 -1.97 -17.03 8.68
C GLU A 80 -1.68 -15.98 9.77
N LEU A 81 -2.74 -15.43 10.36
CA LEU A 81 -2.66 -14.35 11.33
C LEU A 81 -3.25 -14.81 12.65
N LYS A 82 -2.53 -14.62 13.76
CA LYS A 82 -2.97 -15.03 15.11
C LYS A 82 -2.85 -13.89 16.09
N LEU A 83 -3.96 -13.53 16.74
CA LEU A 83 -3.96 -12.59 17.84
C LEU A 83 -3.69 -13.32 19.16
N LEU A 84 -2.58 -12.99 19.80
CA LEU A 84 -2.19 -13.55 21.08
C LEU A 84 -2.83 -12.81 22.29
N LYS A 85 -2.89 -13.46 23.44
CA LYS A 85 -3.40 -12.89 24.70
C LYS A 85 -2.61 -11.69 25.23
N ASN A 86 -1.38 -11.51 24.79
CA ASN A 86 -0.52 -10.37 25.15
C ASN A 86 -0.60 -9.21 24.16
N ASP A 87 -1.67 -9.14 23.36
CA ASP A 87 -1.89 -8.09 22.36
C ASP A 87 -0.83 -8.04 21.25
N MET A 88 -0.26 -9.18 20.89
CA MET A 88 0.63 -9.32 19.76
C MET A 88 -0.07 -10.10 18.65
N VAL A 89 0.19 -9.72 17.38
CA VAL A 89 -0.24 -10.46 16.20
C VAL A 89 0.96 -11.20 15.63
N ILE A 90 0.85 -12.52 15.55
CA ILE A 90 1.78 -13.34 14.76
C ILE A 90 1.30 -13.32 13.32
N MET A 91 2.24 -13.17 12.41
CA MET A 91 2.02 -13.16 10.97
C MET A 91 2.93 -14.22 10.35
N ASP A 92 2.35 -15.36 9.98
CA ASP A 92 2.99 -16.41 9.21
C ASP A 92 2.62 -16.21 7.74
N ILE A 93 3.60 -15.81 6.93
CA ILE A 93 3.39 -15.45 5.53
C ILE A 93 4.22 -16.40 4.68
N GLN A 94 3.61 -17.03 3.69
CA GLN A 94 4.26 -17.93 2.77
C GLN A 94 3.97 -17.53 1.32
N GLN A 95 5.01 -17.33 0.55
CA GLN A 95 4.91 -17.24 -0.89
C GLN A 95 5.04 -18.64 -1.48
N ARG A 96 4.11 -19.07 -2.31
CA ARG A 96 4.02 -20.40 -2.88
C ARG A 96 3.95 -20.31 -4.40
N ASP A 97 4.52 -21.31 -5.09
CA ASP A 97 4.35 -21.47 -6.54
C ASP A 97 2.97 -22.09 -6.89
N ASP A 98 2.72 -22.33 -8.18
CA ASP A 98 1.51 -22.95 -8.72
C ASP A 98 1.31 -24.41 -8.28
N GLU A 99 2.38 -25.09 -7.86
CA GLU A 99 2.35 -26.42 -7.27
C GLU A 99 2.21 -26.41 -5.72
N LYS A 100 2.03 -25.22 -5.12
CA LYS A 100 1.94 -24.99 -3.67
C LYS A 100 3.24 -25.25 -2.90
N ASN A 101 4.38 -25.33 -3.57
CA ASN A 101 5.66 -25.39 -2.89
C ASN A 101 6.00 -24.02 -2.31
N VAL A 102 6.47 -23.99 -1.05
CA VAL A 102 6.90 -22.77 -0.38
C VAL A 102 8.21 -22.29 -1.02
N LEU A 103 8.18 -21.10 -1.59
CA LEU A 103 9.33 -20.44 -2.19
C LEU A 103 10.05 -19.56 -1.17
N GLN A 104 9.28 -18.86 -0.36
CA GLN A 104 9.77 -17.99 0.70
C GLN A 104 8.77 -17.99 1.86
N GLU A 105 9.26 -17.81 3.09
CA GLU A 105 8.45 -17.69 4.28
C GLU A 105 8.96 -16.58 5.20
N TRP A 106 8.02 -15.97 5.91
CA TRP A 106 8.30 -14.97 6.95
C TRP A 106 7.47 -15.32 8.18
N HIS A 107 8.09 -15.21 9.31
CA HIS A 107 7.46 -15.37 10.62
C HIS A 107 7.71 -14.10 11.43
N GLU A 108 6.70 -13.28 11.59
CA GLU A 108 6.82 -11.96 12.17
C GLU A 108 5.81 -11.76 13.29
N THR A 109 6.12 -10.84 14.19
CA THR A 109 5.23 -10.50 15.30
C THR A 109 5.19 -9.00 15.48
N VAL A 110 3.98 -8.44 15.54
CA VAL A 110 3.74 -7.00 15.68
C VAL A 110 2.73 -6.72 16.78
N PRO A 111 2.78 -5.56 17.47
CA PRO A 111 1.71 -5.14 18.37
C PRO A 111 0.37 -5.01 17.62
N TYR A 112 -0.71 -5.50 18.23
CA TYR A 112 -2.04 -5.43 17.62
C TYR A 112 -2.47 -3.99 17.30
N GLU A 113 -2.17 -3.03 18.17
CA GLU A 113 -2.51 -1.63 17.90
C GLU A 113 -1.75 -1.08 16.69
N ASP A 114 -0.46 -1.40 16.51
CA ASP A 114 0.33 -1.02 15.33
C ASP A 114 -0.26 -1.65 14.06
N PHE A 115 -0.65 -2.93 14.12
CA PHE A 115 -1.31 -3.65 13.03
C PHE A 115 -2.63 -2.97 12.65
N LYS A 116 -3.50 -2.73 13.63
CA LYS A 116 -4.79 -2.07 13.43
C LYS A 116 -4.65 -0.65 12.88
N GLU A 117 -3.78 0.17 13.49
CA GLU A 117 -3.58 1.56 13.05
C GLU A 117 -3.08 1.64 11.60
N ALA A 118 -2.15 0.77 11.20
CA ALA A 118 -1.65 0.72 9.83
C ALA A 118 -2.76 0.35 8.83
N ILE A 119 -3.57 -0.67 9.14
CA ILE A 119 -4.69 -1.10 8.30
C ILE A 119 -5.76 -0.01 8.19
N VAL A 120 -6.12 0.63 9.30
CA VAL A 120 -7.11 1.72 9.31
C VAL A 120 -6.62 2.91 8.50
N ALA A 121 -5.35 3.31 8.68
CA ALA A 121 -4.77 4.43 7.92
C ALA A 121 -4.78 4.14 6.42
N GLU A 122 -4.34 2.94 6.01
CA GLU A 122 -4.33 2.55 4.60
C GLU A 122 -5.73 2.42 4.02
N GLY A 123 -6.67 1.84 4.76
CA GLY A 123 -8.07 1.75 4.34
C GLY A 123 -8.67 3.12 4.02
N PHE A 124 -8.45 4.13 4.87
CA PHE A 124 -8.91 5.50 4.59
C PHE A 124 -8.14 6.16 3.45
N ARG A 125 -6.82 5.88 3.30
CA ARG A 125 -6.04 6.39 2.16
C ARG A 125 -6.62 5.88 0.85
N VAL A 126 -6.84 4.57 0.73
CA VAL A 126 -7.42 3.94 -0.46
C VAL A 126 -8.84 4.46 -0.71
N LEU A 127 -9.67 4.54 0.32
CA LEU A 127 -11.02 5.09 0.20
C LEU A 127 -11.00 6.55 -0.28
N ASN A 128 -10.08 7.36 0.21
CA ASN A 128 -9.90 8.74 -0.24
C ASN A 128 -9.39 8.82 -1.69
N ALA A 129 -8.53 7.88 -2.11
CA ALA A 129 -7.99 7.84 -3.46
C ALA A 129 -9.05 7.43 -4.50
N PHE A 130 -9.76 6.35 -4.26
CA PHE A 130 -10.69 5.75 -5.23
C PHE A 130 -12.15 6.16 -5.01
N GLY A 131 -12.56 6.49 -3.77
CA GLY A 131 -13.97 6.52 -3.39
C GLY A 131 -14.57 5.10 -3.36
N ILE A 132 -15.81 4.98 -2.87
CA ILE A 132 -16.51 3.68 -2.79
C ILE A 132 -16.76 3.10 -4.19
N HIS A 133 -17.28 3.93 -5.10
CA HIS A 133 -17.62 3.47 -6.45
C HIS A 133 -16.38 3.18 -7.30
N GLY A 134 -15.33 4.02 -7.21
CA GLY A 134 -14.09 3.79 -7.93
C GLY A 134 -13.39 2.52 -7.48
N TYR A 135 -13.38 2.24 -6.18
CA TYR A 135 -12.87 0.98 -5.65
C TYR A 135 -13.65 -0.22 -6.22
N TYR A 136 -14.99 -0.18 -6.14
CA TYR A 136 -15.85 -1.23 -6.69
C TYR A 136 -15.57 -1.50 -8.18
N THR A 137 -15.38 -0.46 -8.98
CA THR A 137 -15.14 -0.60 -10.43
C THR A 137 -13.70 -0.94 -10.80
N ALA A 138 -12.74 -0.69 -9.91
CA ALA A 138 -11.35 -1.09 -10.11
C ALA A 138 -11.16 -2.62 -10.02
N TRP A 139 -12.08 -3.32 -9.33
CA TRP A 139 -12.14 -4.78 -9.30
C TRP A 139 -13.06 -5.28 -10.42
N SER A 140 -12.55 -6.18 -11.27
CA SER A 140 -13.25 -6.67 -12.47
C SER A 140 -14.63 -7.28 -12.18
N ASP A 141 -14.81 -7.89 -11.00
CA ASP A 141 -16.03 -8.55 -10.57
C ASP A 141 -16.88 -7.70 -9.59
N GLY A 142 -16.49 -6.44 -9.37
CA GLY A 142 -17.19 -5.52 -8.49
C GLY A 142 -17.12 -5.93 -7.02
N VAL A 143 -15.98 -5.69 -6.38
CA VAL A 143 -15.79 -5.97 -4.95
C VAL A 143 -16.13 -4.74 -4.13
N ASP A 144 -17.01 -4.90 -3.13
CA ASP A 144 -17.36 -3.81 -2.22
C ASP A 144 -16.18 -3.44 -1.31
N PHE A 145 -15.99 -2.13 -1.11
CA PHE A 145 -15.07 -1.66 -0.09
C PHE A 145 -15.61 -1.99 1.32
N PRO A 146 -14.83 -2.60 2.23
CA PRO A 146 -15.28 -3.02 3.56
C PRO A 146 -15.45 -1.84 4.52
N LEU A 147 -16.28 -0.86 4.14
CA LEU A 147 -16.46 0.41 4.86
C LEU A 147 -16.95 0.22 6.29
N ALA A 148 -17.93 -0.67 6.50
CA ALA A 148 -18.50 -0.90 7.82
C ALA A 148 -17.44 -1.45 8.80
N ALA A 149 -16.62 -2.40 8.35
CA ALA A 149 -15.51 -2.95 9.12
C ALA A 149 -14.47 -1.87 9.43
N LEU A 150 -14.07 -1.10 8.43
CA LEU A 150 -13.11 -0.01 8.60
C LEU A 150 -13.59 1.04 9.62
N LEU A 151 -14.85 1.46 9.53
CA LEU A 151 -15.44 2.41 10.49
C LEU A 151 -15.50 1.84 11.91
N HIS A 152 -15.82 0.55 12.06
CA HIS A 152 -15.80 -0.12 13.37
C HIS A 152 -14.41 -0.11 14.00
N LEU A 153 -13.37 -0.42 13.23
CA LEU A 153 -11.97 -0.45 13.69
C LEU A 153 -11.47 0.88 14.23
N THR A 154 -12.09 2.01 13.84
CA THR A 154 -11.75 3.32 14.44
C THR A 154 -12.08 3.41 15.93
N GLY A 155 -12.89 2.50 16.46
CA GLY A 155 -13.41 2.53 17.81
C GLY A 155 -14.48 3.62 18.08
N LYS A 156 -14.82 4.43 17.08
CA LYS A 156 -15.83 5.52 17.18
C LYS A 156 -17.25 5.03 16.92
N ILE A 157 -17.38 3.94 16.15
CA ILE A 157 -18.66 3.33 15.78
C ILE A 157 -18.89 2.11 16.65
N GLN A 158 -20.06 2.12 17.34
CA GLN A 158 -20.50 0.96 18.11
C GLN A 158 -21.48 0.14 17.27
N LEU A 159 -21.20 -1.15 17.14
CA LEU A 159 -22.11 -2.11 16.58
C LEU A 159 -23.15 -2.49 17.65
N ASN A 160 -24.44 -2.33 17.33
CA ASN A 160 -25.54 -2.75 18.18
C ASN A 160 -26.20 -3.98 17.53
N TRP A 161 -26.17 -5.09 18.23
CA TRP A 161 -26.74 -6.34 17.75
C TRP A 161 -28.17 -6.56 18.25
N ASP A 162 -29.06 -7.00 17.36
CA ASP A 162 -30.39 -7.51 17.68
C ASP A 162 -30.56 -8.82 16.94
N GLY A 163 -30.34 -9.93 17.62
CA GLY A 163 -30.20 -11.23 16.99
C GLY A 163 -29.01 -11.25 16.01
N ASP A 164 -29.27 -11.64 14.76
CA ASP A 164 -28.25 -11.68 13.70
C ASP A 164 -28.08 -10.33 12.96
N ASN A 165 -28.84 -9.30 13.34
CA ASN A 165 -28.77 -8.00 12.69
C ASN A 165 -27.87 -7.04 13.46
N CYS A 166 -27.02 -6.33 12.71
CA CYS A 166 -26.18 -5.27 13.25
C CYS A 166 -26.71 -3.90 12.82
N PHE A 167 -26.84 -2.99 13.75
CA PHE A 167 -27.29 -1.62 13.52
C PHE A 167 -26.25 -0.62 13.96
N THR A 168 -26.08 0.43 13.18
CA THR A 168 -25.20 1.55 13.46
C THR A 168 -25.95 2.87 13.35
N ASN A 169 -25.29 3.98 13.59
CA ASN A 169 -25.88 5.31 13.45
C ASN A 169 -25.23 6.03 12.27
N LEU A 170 -25.97 6.22 11.19
CA LEU A 170 -25.48 6.85 9.96
C LEU A 170 -24.82 8.22 10.20
N SER A 171 -25.38 9.05 11.09
CA SER A 171 -24.78 10.37 11.37
C SER A 171 -23.40 10.24 12.01
N LYS A 172 -23.22 9.25 12.90
CA LYS A 172 -21.90 8.96 13.50
C LYS A 172 -20.92 8.37 12.48
N GLU A 173 -21.41 7.53 11.57
CA GLU A 173 -20.59 6.99 10.48
C GLU A 173 -20.07 8.09 9.57
N LEU A 174 -20.96 9.01 9.14
CA LEU A 174 -20.59 10.15 8.32
C LEU A 174 -19.62 11.10 9.05
N GLU A 175 -19.82 11.38 10.33
CA GLU A 175 -18.92 12.18 11.16
C GLU A 175 -17.54 11.50 11.24
N CYS A 176 -17.51 10.19 11.51
CA CYS A 176 -16.28 9.42 11.57
C CYS A 176 -15.53 9.46 10.26
N LEU A 177 -16.21 9.16 9.13
CA LEU A 177 -15.64 9.18 7.79
C LEU A 177 -15.06 10.55 7.46
N SER A 178 -15.85 11.62 7.64
CA SER A 178 -15.41 13.00 7.38
C SER A 178 -14.17 13.36 8.19
N SER A 179 -14.11 12.95 9.48
CA SER A 179 -12.97 13.25 10.35
C SER A 179 -11.65 12.62 9.90
N TYR A 180 -11.70 11.48 9.20
CA TYR A 180 -10.52 10.83 8.63
C TYR A 180 -10.15 11.44 7.28
N ILE A 181 -11.14 11.67 6.40
CA ILE A 181 -10.91 12.28 5.09
C ILE A 181 -10.32 13.69 5.24
N GLU A 182 -10.84 14.51 6.16
CA GLU A 182 -10.31 15.85 6.43
C GLU A 182 -8.84 15.87 6.85
N LYS A 183 -8.37 14.81 7.53
CA LYS A 183 -6.95 14.67 7.90
C LYS A 183 -6.06 14.34 6.72
N LEU A 184 -6.62 13.67 5.70
CA LEU A 184 -5.91 13.29 4.48
C LEU A 184 -5.94 14.39 3.41
N GLN A 185 -6.79 15.42 3.57
CA GLN A 185 -6.89 16.49 2.61
C GLN A 185 -5.85 17.59 2.87
N ILE A 186 -5.09 17.90 1.85
CA ILE A 186 -4.30 19.14 1.82
C ILE A 186 -5.27 20.30 1.63
N LYS A 187 -5.25 21.26 2.55
CA LYS A 187 -6.09 22.46 2.48
C LYS A 187 -5.50 23.42 1.45
N GLU A 188 -6.24 23.67 0.37
CA GLU A 188 -5.97 24.61 -0.71
C GLU A 188 -4.54 24.61 -1.29
N GLU A 189 -3.56 25.05 -0.50
CA GLU A 189 -2.14 25.09 -0.90
C GLU A 189 -1.25 24.81 0.33
N THR A 190 -0.28 23.90 0.19
CA THR A 190 0.68 23.57 1.24
C THR A 190 2.09 23.67 0.70
N HIS A 191 2.96 24.33 1.46
CA HIS A 191 4.36 24.52 1.13
C HIS A 191 5.24 23.56 1.93
N TYR A 192 6.16 22.90 1.23
CA TYR A 192 7.17 22.00 1.81
C TYR A 192 8.56 22.53 1.46
N ASP A 193 9.44 22.67 2.44
CA ASP A 193 10.85 22.98 2.17
C ASP A 193 11.49 21.86 1.34
N GLU A 194 11.15 20.60 1.69
CA GLU A 194 11.54 19.40 0.98
C GLU A 194 10.45 18.33 1.09
N CYS A 195 10.17 17.62 -0.01
CA CYS A 195 9.31 16.44 0.00
C CYS A 195 9.82 15.42 -1.03
N LYS A 196 9.41 14.16 -0.88
CA LYS A 196 9.78 13.06 -1.77
C LYS A 196 8.57 12.55 -2.53
N LEU A 197 8.74 12.42 -3.83
CA LEU A 197 7.74 11.91 -4.76
C LEU A 197 8.28 10.66 -5.43
N TYR A 198 7.46 9.62 -5.53
CA TYR A 198 7.73 8.46 -6.36
C TYR A 198 7.16 8.68 -7.76
N TYR A 199 7.99 8.48 -8.77
CA TYR A 199 7.63 8.61 -10.18
C TYR A 199 7.90 7.30 -10.90
N GLU A 200 6.85 6.62 -11.35
CA GLU A 200 7.01 5.33 -12.02
C GLU A 200 7.64 5.46 -13.41
N ALA A 201 8.53 4.53 -13.73
CA ALA A 201 9.28 4.56 -14.99
C ALA A 201 8.37 4.51 -16.23
N TRP A 202 7.31 3.71 -16.18
CA TRP A 202 6.38 3.55 -17.30
C TRP A 202 5.55 4.82 -17.56
N GLN A 203 5.21 5.59 -16.54
CA GLN A 203 4.53 6.88 -16.68
C GLN A 203 5.41 7.88 -17.43
N LEU A 204 6.70 7.97 -17.03
CA LEU A 204 7.64 8.82 -17.75
C LEU A 204 7.85 8.38 -19.20
N GLN A 205 7.83 7.06 -19.47
CA GLN A 205 7.95 6.50 -20.81
C GLN A 205 6.72 6.75 -21.69
N SER A 206 5.52 6.81 -21.08
CA SER A 206 4.26 6.90 -21.83
C SER A 206 3.85 8.33 -22.16
N SER A 207 4.00 9.25 -21.21
CA SER A 207 3.43 10.59 -21.31
C SER A 207 4.29 11.68 -20.66
N GLY A 208 5.34 11.32 -19.92
CA GLY A 208 6.16 12.26 -19.19
C GLY A 208 7.26 12.93 -20.00
N ASP A 209 7.58 14.15 -19.65
CA ASP A 209 8.77 14.85 -20.15
C ASP A 209 10.00 14.51 -19.29
N PRO A 210 11.16 14.18 -19.91
CA PRO A 210 12.40 13.98 -19.19
C PRO A 210 12.75 15.16 -18.29
N PHE A 211 13.25 14.87 -17.07
CA PHE A 211 13.63 15.90 -16.11
C PHE A 211 15.00 15.62 -15.49
N GLY A 212 15.61 16.65 -14.91
CA GLY A 212 16.91 16.58 -14.29
C GLY A 212 17.01 17.38 -13.00
N VAL A 213 18.10 17.18 -12.26
CA VAL A 213 18.43 17.95 -11.07
C VAL A 213 18.54 19.44 -11.44
N GLY A 214 17.79 20.29 -10.72
CA GLY A 214 17.70 21.73 -10.98
C GLY A 214 16.49 22.12 -11.81
N ASP A 215 15.79 21.20 -12.46
CA ASP A 215 14.60 21.51 -13.25
C ASP A 215 13.43 21.87 -12.32
N LYS A 216 12.62 22.81 -12.81
CA LYS A 216 11.33 23.11 -12.21
C LYS A 216 10.27 22.20 -12.82
N VAL A 217 9.55 21.49 -11.98
CA VAL A 217 8.53 20.53 -12.38
C VAL A 217 7.14 20.96 -11.87
N ASP A 218 6.11 20.45 -12.53
CA ASP A 218 4.71 20.58 -12.15
C ASP A 218 4.00 19.29 -12.56
N TRP A 219 3.70 18.45 -11.57
CA TRP A 219 3.14 17.12 -11.76
C TRP A 219 1.79 16.98 -11.05
N THR A 220 1.02 15.99 -11.45
CA THR A 220 -0.15 15.54 -10.71
C THR A 220 0.22 14.37 -9.81
N CYS A 221 -0.40 14.28 -8.64
CA CYS A 221 -0.02 13.26 -7.68
C CYS A 221 -1.16 12.88 -6.72
N VAL A 222 -0.95 11.77 -6.01
CA VAL A 222 -1.70 11.36 -4.82
C VAL A 222 -0.79 11.42 -3.59
N MET A 223 -1.37 11.54 -2.40
CA MET A 223 -0.59 11.42 -1.15
C MET A 223 -0.21 9.96 -0.90
N SER A 224 1.06 9.76 -0.64
CA SER A 224 1.60 8.47 -0.22
C SER A 224 1.74 8.44 1.31
N ALA A 225 0.70 8.30 2.04
CA ALA A 225 0.56 8.33 3.50
C ALA A 225 1.82 7.86 4.32
N GLU A 226 2.91 8.63 4.30
CA GLU A 226 4.19 8.36 4.98
C GLU A 226 4.80 6.98 4.69
N TYR A 227 4.63 6.49 3.48
CA TYR A 227 5.17 5.21 3.06
C TYR A 227 6.71 5.21 3.10
N LYS A 228 7.28 4.11 3.61
CA LYS A 228 8.71 3.85 3.53
C LYS A 228 8.97 2.72 2.55
N ASN A 229 9.77 2.99 1.54
CA ASN A 229 10.24 1.93 0.64
C ASN A 229 11.16 0.92 1.37
N ALA A 230 11.61 -0.11 0.65
CA ALA A 230 12.50 -1.16 1.16
C ALA A 230 13.77 -0.65 1.87
N HIS A 231 14.23 0.55 1.54
CA HIS A 231 15.41 1.19 2.14
C HIS A 231 15.05 2.17 3.27
N GLY A 232 13.79 2.21 3.70
CA GLY A 232 13.33 3.10 4.77
C GLY A 232 13.19 4.57 4.35
N THR A 233 13.23 4.88 3.05
CA THR A 233 12.97 6.22 2.52
C THR A 233 11.48 6.52 2.65
N ILE A 234 11.13 7.64 3.28
CA ILE A 234 9.75 8.11 3.35
C ILE A 234 9.39 8.73 2.01
N ILE A 235 8.26 8.30 1.44
CA ILE A 235 7.66 8.86 0.24
C ILE A 235 6.42 9.66 0.66
N ASP A 236 6.36 10.92 0.29
CA ASP A 236 5.26 11.83 0.65
C ASP A 236 4.13 11.79 -0.39
N PHE A 237 4.52 11.65 -1.67
CA PHE A 237 3.60 11.67 -2.81
C PHE A 237 3.99 10.62 -3.84
N GLU A 238 3.01 10.21 -4.64
CA GLU A 238 3.19 9.37 -5.82
C GLU A 238 2.66 10.14 -7.03
N GLU A 239 3.42 10.17 -8.12
CA GLU A 239 2.96 10.76 -9.38
C GLU A 239 1.78 9.95 -9.92
N GLU A 240 0.78 10.63 -10.49
CA GLU A 240 -0.45 10.00 -10.97
C GLU A 240 -1.02 10.77 -12.17
N ASP A 241 -0.97 10.16 -13.35
CA ASP A 241 -1.45 10.76 -14.61
C ASP A 241 -2.78 10.16 -15.14
N HIS A 242 -3.29 9.08 -14.52
CA HIS A 242 -4.45 8.32 -15.01
C HIS A 242 -5.83 8.83 -14.56
N GLY A 243 -5.90 10.04 -14.05
CA GLY A 243 -7.17 10.67 -13.66
C GLY A 243 -7.59 10.45 -12.22
N PHE A 244 -6.78 9.77 -11.43
CA PHE A 244 -6.95 9.62 -9.97
C PHE A 244 -6.19 10.69 -9.17
N ALA A 245 -5.38 11.51 -9.85
CA ALA A 245 -4.67 12.61 -9.22
C ALA A 245 -5.62 13.54 -8.49
N LYS A 246 -5.31 13.79 -7.23
CA LYS A 246 -6.05 14.74 -6.37
C LYS A 246 -5.31 16.04 -6.16
N TYR A 247 -4.02 16.04 -6.40
CA TYR A 247 -3.15 17.18 -6.14
C TYR A 247 -2.28 17.48 -7.35
N SER A 248 -1.92 18.75 -7.52
CA SER A 248 -0.74 19.14 -8.29
C SER A 248 0.41 19.41 -7.33
N ILE A 249 1.61 19.04 -7.73
CA ILE A 249 2.84 19.32 -7.00
C ILE A 249 3.82 20.04 -7.93
N SER A 250 4.30 21.20 -7.52
CA SER A 250 5.35 21.91 -8.23
C SER A 250 6.54 22.17 -7.33
N GLY A 251 7.75 22.12 -7.88
CA GLY A 251 8.98 22.30 -7.09
C GLY A 251 10.22 22.29 -7.96
N ILE A 252 11.38 22.31 -7.31
CA ILE A 252 12.67 22.20 -7.97
C ILE A 252 13.25 20.81 -7.63
N VAL A 253 13.59 20.05 -8.65
CA VAL A 253 14.23 18.74 -8.49
C VAL A 253 15.59 18.94 -7.84
N ASN A 254 15.78 18.38 -6.65
CA ASN A 254 17.01 18.45 -5.89
C ASN A 254 17.85 17.19 -5.98
N GLN A 255 17.19 16.03 -6.05
CA GLN A 255 17.83 14.72 -6.13
C GLN A 255 16.93 13.76 -6.89
N ILE A 256 17.53 12.86 -7.64
CA ILE A 256 16.84 11.77 -8.33
C ILE A 256 17.56 10.48 -7.97
N ILE A 257 16.84 9.51 -7.44
CA ILE A 257 17.32 8.16 -7.16
C ILE A 257 16.54 7.19 -8.06
N ALA A 258 17.24 6.54 -9.00
CA ALA A 258 16.65 5.47 -9.80
C ALA A 258 16.59 4.19 -8.97
N GLU A 259 15.41 3.57 -8.95
CA GLU A 259 15.15 2.33 -8.22
C GLU A 259 14.92 1.16 -9.16
N ARG A 260 15.58 0.04 -8.88
CA ARG A 260 15.50 -1.20 -9.67
C ARG A 260 15.53 -2.41 -8.78
N SER A 261 14.99 -3.49 -9.33
CA SER A 261 15.10 -4.83 -8.75
C SER A 261 16.06 -5.70 -9.57
N GLU A 262 16.87 -6.48 -8.87
CA GLU A 262 17.82 -7.41 -9.45
C GLU A 262 17.42 -8.85 -9.12
N PHE A 263 17.37 -9.70 -10.15
CA PHE A 263 16.96 -11.10 -10.06
C PHE A 263 18.06 -12.03 -10.58
N PRO A 264 18.21 -13.24 -10.04
CA PRO A 264 19.11 -14.25 -10.62
C PRO A 264 18.66 -14.61 -12.05
N LYS A 265 19.58 -14.57 -13.00
CA LYS A 265 19.32 -14.84 -14.43
C LYS A 265 18.74 -16.23 -14.63
N GLY A 266 17.68 -16.29 -15.45
CA GLY A 266 17.03 -17.54 -15.83
C GLY A 266 16.16 -18.16 -14.71
N LYS A 267 16.01 -17.53 -13.58
CA LYS A 267 14.93 -17.86 -12.65
C LYS A 267 13.67 -17.15 -13.11
N ARG A 268 12.60 -17.92 -13.25
CA ARG A 268 11.27 -17.33 -13.43
C ARG A 268 10.99 -16.46 -12.21
N VAL A 269 10.79 -15.17 -12.43
CA VAL A 269 10.42 -14.24 -11.36
C VAL A 269 9.02 -14.61 -10.92
N VAL A 270 8.89 -15.10 -9.71
CA VAL A 270 7.59 -15.54 -9.16
C VAL A 270 6.95 -14.38 -8.40
N SER A 271 7.76 -13.47 -7.86
CA SER A 271 7.29 -12.17 -7.35
C SER A 271 8.44 -11.17 -7.14
N TYR A 272 8.09 -9.92 -7.05
CA TYR A 272 9.03 -8.82 -6.78
C TYR A 272 9.66 -8.85 -5.39
N SER A 273 9.04 -9.54 -4.44
CA SER A 273 9.56 -9.75 -3.08
C SER A 273 10.90 -10.51 -3.03
N GLN A 274 11.27 -11.20 -4.11
CA GLN A 274 12.52 -11.96 -4.23
C GLN A 274 13.69 -11.13 -4.78
N ALA A 275 13.42 -9.90 -5.16
CA ALA A 275 14.43 -9.04 -5.77
C ALA A 275 15.26 -8.28 -4.73
N ASN A 276 16.54 -8.11 -5.04
CA ASN A 276 17.35 -7.10 -4.34
C ASN A 276 17.05 -5.74 -4.96
N THR A 277 16.51 -4.81 -4.20
CA THR A 277 16.33 -3.44 -4.65
C THR A 277 17.65 -2.70 -4.65
N ILE A 278 18.01 -2.10 -5.77
CA ILE A 278 19.20 -1.28 -5.96
C ILE A 278 18.76 0.16 -6.22
N GLN A 279 19.39 1.08 -5.50
CA GLN A 279 19.18 2.52 -5.67
C GLN A 279 20.45 3.19 -6.17
N GLU A 280 20.31 4.06 -7.17
CA GLU A 280 21.40 4.82 -7.74
C GLU A 280 21.00 6.27 -7.94
N GLU A 281 21.81 7.19 -7.44
CA GLU A 281 21.62 8.61 -7.67
C GLU A 281 22.02 8.98 -9.10
N ILE A 282 21.11 9.66 -9.80
CA ILE A 282 21.29 10.09 -11.19
C ILE A 282 21.02 11.59 -11.34
N LEU A 283 21.52 12.19 -12.40
CA LEU A 283 21.35 13.62 -12.66
C LEU A 283 20.15 13.93 -13.57
N LYS A 284 19.70 12.96 -14.34
CA LYS A 284 18.60 13.10 -15.31
C LYS A 284 17.81 11.81 -15.40
N ALA A 285 16.49 11.93 -15.43
CA ALA A 285 15.54 10.86 -15.66
C ALA A 285 14.91 11.00 -17.05
N ASP A 286 14.90 9.94 -17.83
CA ASP A 286 14.30 9.91 -19.16
C ASP A 286 13.37 8.69 -19.41
N GLY A 287 13.15 7.89 -18.38
CA GLY A 287 12.31 6.69 -18.43
C GLY A 287 12.99 5.50 -19.12
N HIS A 288 14.19 5.66 -19.65
CA HIS A 288 14.88 4.67 -20.46
C HIS A 288 16.15 4.13 -19.82
N GLU A 289 16.30 4.25 -18.51
CA GLU A 289 17.44 3.75 -17.74
C GLU A 289 17.60 2.21 -17.84
N LYS A 290 17.28 1.66 -19.00
CA LYS A 290 17.34 0.20 -19.29
C LYS A 290 18.76 -0.35 -19.25
N ASP A 291 19.77 0.48 -19.56
CA ASP A 291 21.14 0.05 -19.81
C ASP A 291 22.02 -0.06 -18.56
N PHE A 292 21.42 -0.12 -17.42
CA PHE A 292 22.16 -0.53 -16.23
C PHE A 292 22.51 -2.03 -16.27
N GLY A 293 23.09 -2.43 -17.35
CA GLY A 293 23.70 -3.70 -17.64
C GLY A 293 23.18 -4.89 -16.85
N SER A 294 22.31 -5.70 -17.46
CA SER A 294 22.21 -7.10 -17.04
C SER A 294 23.62 -7.68 -17.13
N ASP A 295 24.16 -8.17 -16.02
CA ASP A 295 25.38 -8.94 -16.09
C ASP A 295 25.08 -10.37 -16.54
N GLU A 296 26.12 -11.21 -16.66
CA GLU A 296 25.93 -12.60 -17.07
C GLU A 296 25.12 -13.44 -16.07
N LYS A 297 24.86 -12.94 -14.85
CA LYS A 297 24.26 -13.68 -13.73
C LYS A 297 22.92 -13.16 -13.27
N THR A 298 22.57 -11.91 -13.59
CA THR A 298 21.36 -11.25 -13.08
C THR A 298 20.57 -10.56 -14.18
N ASP A 299 19.25 -10.61 -14.06
CA ASP A 299 18.30 -9.78 -14.80
C ASP A 299 17.90 -8.61 -13.90
N ARG A 300 17.70 -7.42 -14.49
CA ARG A 300 17.34 -6.19 -13.76
C ARG A 300 16.08 -5.61 -14.35
N THR A 301 15.19 -5.15 -13.47
CA THR A 301 13.98 -4.43 -13.85
C THR A 301 14.01 -3.05 -13.22
N PHE A 302 13.87 -2.04 -14.05
CA PHE A 302 13.77 -0.66 -13.61
C PHE A 302 12.31 -0.33 -13.25
N TRP A 303 12.09 0.29 -12.10
CA TRP A 303 10.75 0.58 -11.57
C TRP A 303 10.37 2.03 -11.68
N GLY A 304 11.26 2.92 -11.28
CA GLY A 304 10.96 4.33 -11.22
C GLY A 304 12.01 5.13 -10.47
N TYR A 305 11.58 6.29 -10.03
CA TYR A 305 12.45 7.28 -9.40
C TYR A 305 11.88 7.74 -8.07
N ILE A 306 12.74 7.88 -7.07
CA ILE A 306 12.46 8.67 -5.89
C ILE A 306 13.02 10.05 -6.17
N VAL A 307 12.13 11.03 -6.32
CA VAL A 307 12.50 12.42 -6.63
C VAL A 307 12.33 13.27 -5.37
N THR A 308 13.42 13.90 -4.95
CA THR A 308 13.34 14.89 -3.88
C THR A 308 13.12 16.27 -4.49
N LEU A 309 12.02 16.91 -4.12
CA LEU A 309 11.67 18.27 -4.52
C LEU A 309 11.99 19.26 -3.40
N LYS A 310 12.59 20.39 -3.73
CA LYS A 310 12.73 21.56 -2.84
C LYS A 310 11.73 22.66 -3.18
N ASN A 311 11.35 23.42 -2.16
CA ASN A 311 10.36 24.48 -2.26
C ASN A 311 9.08 23.98 -2.96
N ALA A 312 8.64 22.81 -2.57
CA ALA A 312 7.49 22.19 -3.20
C ALA A 312 6.19 22.87 -2.74
N VAL A 313 5.30 23.07 -3.70
CA VAL A 313 3.96 23.61 -3.47
C VAL A 313 2.96 22.57 -3.93
N VAL A 314 2.14 22.09 -3.01
CA VAL A 314 1.09 21.11 -3.28
C VAL A 314 -0.27 21.78 -3.21
N LYS A 315 -1.10 21.58 -4.24
CA LYS A 315 -2.45 22.15 -4.33
C LYS A 315 -3.47 21.05 -4.60
N LEU A 316 -4.64 21.20 -3.98
CA LEU A 316 -5.79 20.37 -4.32
C LEU A 316 -6.24 20.70 -5.76
N LEU A 317 -6.40 19.67 -6.59
CA LEU A 317 -6.99 19.85 -7.92
C LEU A 317 -8.51 20.06 -7.81
N PRO A 318 -9.11 20.90 -8.68
CA PRO A 318 -10.55 21.03 -8.72
C PRO A 318 -11.19 19.70 -9.09
N GLU A 319 -12.29 19.37 -8.41
CA GLU A 319 -13.11 18.21 -8.76
C GLU A 319 -13.56 18.34 -10.23
N LYS A 320 -13.36 17.27 -11.01
CA LYS A 320 -13.74 17.22 -12.44
C LYS A 320 -15.19 16.83 -12.59
#